data_cde114bbde66ba8b62a686d8d531fff9
#
_entry.id   cde114bbde66ba8b62a686d8d531fff9
#
_cell.length_a   1.000
_cell.length_b   1.000
_cell.length_c   1.000
_cell.angle_alpha   90.00
_cell.angle_beta   90.00
_cell.angle_gamma   90.00
#
_symmetry.space_group_name_H-M   'P 1'
#
loop_
_entity.id
_entity.type
_entity.pdbx_description
1 polymer ?
#
loop_
_entity_poly.entity_id
_entity_poly.type
_entity_poly.pdbx_seq_one_letter_code
_entity_poly.pdbx_strand_id
1 'polypeptide(L)'
;MTGHSSWSRRLEGQDAVRARLLKPLFALFATQYRARAVNLVAEGDFVIAEVRGDVLTKRGESYDNESCIVFRFRGSKIAEIVEYCDTDLIERVLGPYEDALKSVEG
;
A
#
# COMPACT_ATOMS: atom_id res chain seq x y z
N MET A 1 3.86 0.80 -4.26
CA MET A 1 2.96 0.04 -5.14
C MET A 1 3.57 -0.09 -6.52
N THR A 2 3.41 -1.23 -7.14
CA THR A 2 3.94 -1.53 -8.47
C THR A 2 2.78 -1.80 -9.42
N GLY A 3 2.83 -1.27 -10.64
CA GLY A 3 1.77 -1.40 -11.64
C GLY A 3 1.56 -0.10 -12.40
N HIS A 4 0.38 0.05 -13.01
CA HIS A 4 0.07 1.16 -13.90
C HIS A 4 -1.04 2.07 -13.36
N SER A 5 -1.06 2.34 -12.06
CA SER A 5 -1.98 3.29 -11.47
C SER A 5 -1.28 4.62 -11.16
N SER A 6 -2.04 5.66 -10.88
CA SER A 6 -1.48 6.94 -10.43
C SER A 6 -0.78 6.82 -9.09
N TRP A 7 -1.09 5.77 -8.31
CA TRP A 7 -0.47 5.48 -7.03
C TRP A 7 0.84 4.71 -7.16
N SER A 8 1.16 4.20 -8.36
CA SER A 8 2.35 3.37 -8.61
C SER A 8 3.58 4.25 -8.69
N ARG A 9 4.51 4.09 -7.73
CA ARG A 9 5.74 4.87 -7.66
C ARG A 9 6.76 4.22 -6.77
N ARG A 10 7.98 4.67 -6.92
CA ARG A 10 9.08 4.28 -6.06
C ARG A 10 9.34 5.39 -5.04
N LEU A 11 9.43 5.01 -3.78
CA LEU A 11 9.77 5.93 -2.70
C LEU A 11 10.97 5.39 -1.94
N GLU A 12 11.88 6.27 -1.56
CA GLU A 12 13.08 5.90 -0.82
C GLU A 12 13.05 6.54 0.58
N GLY A 13 13.28 5.69 1.59
CA GLY A 13 13.32 6.10 2.98
C GLY A 13 11.95 6.14 3.64
N GLN A 14 11.97 5.97 4.97
CA GLN A 14 10.73 5.92 5.76
C GLN A 14 9.93 7.23 5.71
N ASP A 15 10.63 8.37 5.71
CA ASP A 15 9.96 9.67 5.70
C ASP A 15 9.19 9.90 4.42
N ALA A 16 9.76 9.52 3.27
CA ALA A 16 9.07 9.64 1.99
C ALA A 16 7.86 8.69 1.91
N VAL A 17 8.00 7.47 2.38
CA VAL A 17 6.88 6.50 2.41
C VAL A 17 5.76 7.04 3.29
N ARG A 18 6.08 7.55 4.46
CA ARG A 18 5.10 8.09 5.41
C ARG A 18 4.38 9.30 4.84
N ALA A 19 5.11 10.27 4.30
CA ALA A 19 4.54 11.52 3.82
C ALA A 19 3.82 11.39 2.48
N ARG A 20 4.32 10.56 1.57
CA ARG A 20 3.86 10.50 0.19
C ARG A 20 3.02 9.28 -0.16
N LEU A 21 2.95 8.30 0.72
CA LEU A 21 2.10 7.14 0.52
C LEU A 21 1.12 6.96 1.68
N LEU A 22 1.63 6.74 2.88
CA LEU A 22 0.76 6.37 4.01
C LEU A 22 -0.17 7.52 4.42
N LYS A 23 0.33 8.73 4.51
CA LYS A 23 -0.49 9.88 4.92
C LYS A 23 -1.63 10.17 3.94
N PRO A 24 -1.39 10.31 2.63
CA PRO A 24 -2.50 10.49 1.69
C PRO A 24 -3.43 9.29 1.61
N LEU A 25 -2.90 8.07 1.72
CA LEU A 25 -3.70 6.86 1.66
C LEU A 25 -4.64 6.77 2.87
N PHE A 26 -4.09 6.87 4.08
CA PHE A 26 -4.88 6.71 5.31
C PHE A 26 -5.88 7.84 5.52
N ALA A 27 -5.64 9.02 4.95
CA ALA A 27 -6.59 10.12 5.00
C ALA A 27 -7.91 9.81 4.29
N LEU A 28 -7.91 8.85 3.36
CA LEU A 28 -9.11 8.43 2.63
C LEU A 28 -9.94 7.38 3.38
N PHE A 29 -9.41 6.82 4.46
CA PHE A 29 -10.06 5.74 5.18
C PHE A 29 -10.93 6.25 6.32
N ALA A 30 -12.15 5.71 6.42
CA ALA A 30 -13.07 5.99 7.52
C ALA A 30 -12.81 5.08 8.72
N THR A 31 -12.32 3.86 8.46
CA THR A 31 -12.02 2.87 9.49
C THR A 31 -10.53 2.59 9.53
N GLN A 32 -10.09 1.89 10.56
CA GLN A 32 -8.70 1.45 10.64
C GLN A 32 -8.45 0.42 9.54
N TYR A 33 -7.35 0.61 8.80
CA TYR A 33 -6.92 -0.37 7.81
C TYR A 33 -6.49 -1.65 8.52
N ARG A 34 -7.04 -2.76 8.09
CA ARG A 34 -6.69 -4.08 8.58
C ARG A 34 -6.13 -4.91 7.45
N ALA A 35 -5.00 -5.53 7.67
CA ALA A 35 -4.37 -6.40 6.70
C ALA A 35 -4.05 -7.74 7.35
N ARG A 36 -4.26 -8.81 6.58
CA ARG A 36 -4.04 -10.17 7.04
C ARG A 36 -3.22 -10.91 6.00
N ALA A 37 -2.12 -11.52 6.42
CA ALA A 37 -1.35 -12.41 5.57
C ALA A 37 -2.07 -13.77 5.52
N VAL A 38 -2.41 -14.21 4.31
CA VAL A 38 -3.06 -15.51 4.09
C VAL A 38 -2.07 -16.60 3.71
N ASN A 39 -0.93 -16.21 3.13
CA ASN A 39 0.17 -17.12 2.82
C ASN A 39 1.49 -16.38 3.02
N LEU A 40 2.49 -17.09 3.53
CA LEU A 40 3.85 -16.57 3.70
C LEU A 40 4.83 -17.60 3.14
N VAL A 41 5.77 -17.13 2.34
CA VAL A 41 6.87 -17.96 1.81
C VAL A 41 8.17 -17.21 2.06
N ALA A 42 9.16 -17.91 2.58
CA ALA A 42 10.48 -17.32 2.84
C ALA A 42 11.56 -18.13 2.14
N GLU A 43 12.49 -17.44 1.50
CA GLU A 43 13.65 -18.02 0.86
C GLU A 43 14.81 -17.03 0.86
N GLY A 44 15.96 -17.42 1.43
CA GLY A 44 17.11 -16.53 1.53
C GLY A 44 16.75 -15.28 2.32
N ASP A 45 17.04 -14.10 1.73
CA ASP A 45 16.75 -12.81 2.33
C ASP A 45 15.36 -12.28 1.99
N PHE A 46 14.52 -13.09 1.33
CA PHE A 46 13.20 -12.68 0.86
C PHE A 46 12.09 -13.34 1.66
N VAL A 47 11.05 -12.55 1.93
CA VAL A 47 9.77 -13.05 2.42
C VAL A 47 8.69 -12.52 1.47
N ILE A 48 7.84 -13.42 0.99
CA ILE A 48 6.72 -13.06 0.11
C ILE A 48 5.44 -13.31 0.89
N ALA A 49 4.58 -12.30 0.97
CA ALA A 49 3.32 -12.37 1.69
C ALA A 49 2.16 -12.13 0.73
N GLU A 50 1.19 -13.04 0.70
CA GLU A 50 -0.11 -12.77 0.11
C GLU A 50 -0.99 -12.17 1.21
N VAL A 51 -1.49 -10.97 0.98
CA VAL A 51 -2.18 -10.16 2.00
C VAL A 51 -3.55 -9.74 1.50
N ARG A 52 -4.53 -9.81 2.39
CA ARG A 52 -5.87 -9.24 2.15
C ARG A 52 -6.08 -8.06 3.07
N GLY A 53 -6.41 -6.91 2.46
CA GLY A 53 -6.76 -5.71 3.19
C GLY A 53 -8.26 -5.58 3.39
N ASP A 54 -8.67 -4.85 4.41
CA ASP A 54 -10.07 -4.59 4.71
C ASP A 54 -10.20 -3.21 5.33
N VAL A 55 -10.93 -2.33 4.64
CA VAL A 55 -11.13 -0.97 5.11
C VAL A 55 -12.30 -0.32 4.37
N LEU A 56 -13.00 0.62 5.04
CA LEU A 56 -13.97 1.50 4.40
C LEU A 56 -13.35 2.88 4.15
N THR A 57 -13.59 3.42 2.97
CA THR A 57 -13.22 4.79 2.67
C THR A 57 -14.22 5.77 3.28
N LYS A 58 -13.86 7.04 3.35
CA LYS A 58 -14.75 8.10 3.85
C LYS A 58 -15.98 8.30 2.98
N ARG A 59 -15.96 7.81 1.73
CA ARG A 59 -17.12 7.82 0.83
C ARG A 59 -18.02 6.61 1.02
N GLY A 60 -17.66 5.70 1.95
CA GLY A 60 -18.45 4.51 2.25
C GLY A 60 -18.20 3.33 1.33
N GLU A 61 -17.16 3.36 0.55
CA GLU A 61 -16.80 2.27 -0.35
C GLU A 61 -15.80 1.33 0.30
N SER A 62 -15.95 0.03 0.03
CA SER A 62 -14.97 -0.97 0.49
C SER A 62 -13.72 -0.90 -0.34
N TYR A 63 -12.56 -0.92 0.33
CA TYR A 63 -11.28 -1.05 -0.32
C TYR A 63 -10.60 -2.32 0.18
N ASP A 64 -11.02 -3.46 -0.37
CA ASP A 64 -10.57 -4.79 0.03
C ASP A 64 -9.55 -5.29 -0.99
N ASN A 65 -8.38 -4.67 -1.01
CA ASN A 65 -7.36 -5.01 -1.99
C ASN A 65 -6.61 -6.27 -1.57
N GLU A 66 -6.37 -7.14 -2.56
CA GLU A 66 -5.50 -8.29 -2.38
C GLU A 66 -4.13 -7.93 -2.91
N SER A 67 -3.10 -8.19 -2.12
CA SER A 67 -1.74 -7.77 -2.43
C SER A 67 -0.77 -8.93 -2.32
N CYS A 68 0.27 -8.89 -3.15
CA CYS A 68 1.45 -9.72 -2.99
C CYS A 68 2.60 -8.79 -2.65
N ILE A 69 3.17 -8.93 -1.47
CA ILE A 69 4.22 -8.05 -0.99
C ILE A 69 5.51 -8.85 -0.88
N VAL A 70 6.55 -8.34 -1.52
CA VAL A 70 7.89 -8.93 -1.47
C VAL A 70 8.75 -8.08 -0.55
N PHE A 71 9.21 -8.67 0.55
CA PHE A 71 10.12 -8.02 1.49
C PHE A 71 11.52 -8.56 1.26
N ARG A 72 12.49 -7.67 1.15
CA ARG A 72 13.89 -8.05 1.12
C ARG A 72 14.55 -7.55 2.41
N PHE A 73 15.23 -8.46 3.10
CA PHE A 73 15.87 -8.17 4.37
C PHE A 73 17.37 -7.99 4.20
N ARG A 74 17.93 -7.16 5.07
CA ARG A 74 19.37 -7.07 5.28
C ARG A 74 19.58 -7.27 6.77
N GLY A 75 20.02 -8.50 7.15
CA GLY A 75 20.02 -8.90 8.53
C GLY A 75 18.61 -8.94 9.09
N SER A 76 18.36 -8.28 10.20
CA SER A 76 17.03 -8.22 10.82
C SER A 76 16.18 -7.03 10.36
N LYS A 77 16.67 -6.25 9.41
CA LYS A 77 15.98 -5.04 8.93
C LYS A 77 15.43 -5.23 7.53
N ILE A 78 14.29 -4.60 7.26
CA ILE A 78 13.72 -4.58 5.92
C ILE A 78 14.49 -3.55 5.08
N ALA A 79 15.10 -4.03 3.98
CA ALA A 79 15.85 -3.18 3.06
C ALA A 79 14.97 -2.67 1.91
N GLU A 80 13.97 -3.47 1.49
CA GLU A 80 13.13 -3.13 0.34
C GLU A 80 11.77 -3.80 0.48
N ILE A 81 10.73 -3.09 0.05
CA ILE A 81 9.37 -3.62 -0.01
C ILE A 81 8.84 -3.35 -1.41
N VAL A 82 8.35 -4.40 -2.09
CA VAL A 82 7.66 -4.27 -3.38
C VAL A 82 6.27 -4.85 -3.22
N GLU A 83 5.26 -4.04 -3.51
CA GLU A 83 3.86 -4.47 -3.41
C GLU A 83 3.22 -4.54 -4.78
N TYR A 84 2.57 -5.66 -5.07
CA TYR A 84 1.73 -5.87 -6.25
C TYR A 84 0.29 -6.01 -5.78
N CYS A 85 -0.61 -5.25 -6.38
CA CYS A 85 -2.02 -5.27 -5.98
C CYS A 85 -2.91 -4.95 -7.19
N ASP A 86 -4.24 -4.94 -6.96
CA ASP A 86 -5.18 -4.57 -8.01
C ASP A 86 -5.16 -3.05 -8.19
N THR A 87 -4.48 -2.60 -9.23
CA THR A 87 -4.31 -1.17 -9.52
C THR A 87 -5.58 -0.53 -10.07
N ASP A 88 -6.45 -1.29 -10.70
CA ASP A 88 -7.76 -0.78 -11.14
C ASP A 88 -8.64 -0.46 -9.93
N LEU A 89 -8.65 -1.33 -8.93
CA LEU A 89 -9.38 -1.09 -7.69
C LEU A 89 -8.89 0.19 -6.99
N ILE A 90 -7.58 0.41 -6.96
CA ILE A 90 -7.00 1.63 -6.38
C ILE A 90 -7.58 2.87 -7.06
N GLU A 91 -7.53 2.92 -8.38
CA GLU A 91 -8.02 4.09 -9.12
C GLU A 91 -9.52 4.31 -8.93
N ARG A 92 -10.32 3.23 -8.98
CA ARG A 92 -11.77 3.35 -8.87
C ARG A 92 -12.23 3.77 -7.48
N VAL A 93 -11.61 3.24 -6.45
CA VAL A 93 -12.06 3.46 -5.06
C VAL A 93 -11.37 4.64 -4.41
N LEU A 94 -10.05 4.76 -4.57
CA LEU A 94 -9.27 5.81 -3.92
C LEU A 94 -9.20 7.10 -4.75
N GLY A 95 -9.42 7.00 -6.06
CA GLY A 95 -9.27 8.12 -6.96
C GLY A 95 -7.81 8.44 -7.27
N PRO A 96 -7.54 9.51 -8.03
CA PRO A 96 -6.19 9.87 -8.43
C PRO A 96 -5.29 10.21 -7.24
N TYR A 97 -4.05 9.73 -7.31
CA TYR A 97 -3.06 9.97 -6.25
C TYR A 97 -2.83 11.46 -5.97
N GLU A 98 -2.75 12.27 -7.02
CA GLU A 98 -2.46 13.70 -6.89
C GLU A 98 -3.52 14.43 -6.06
N ASP A 99 -4.78 14.03 -6.19
CA ASP A 99 -5.87 14.62 -5.41
C ASP A 99 -5.73 14.26 -3.93
N ALA A 100 -5.40 13.01 -3.64
CA ALA A 100 -5.19 12.55 -2.26
C ALA A 100 -3.98 13.23 -1.64
N LEU A 101 -2.89 13.38 -2.39
CA LEU A 101 -1.67 14.03 -1.91
C LEU A 101 -1.93 15.50 -1.59
N LYS A 102 -2.63 16.21 -2.46
CA LYS A 102 -2.97 17.63 -2.24
C LYS A 102 -3.82 17.83 -0.99
N SER A 103 -4.73 16.90 -0.71
CA SER A 103 -5.62 17.01 0.45
C SER A 103 -4.87 16.99 1.78
N VAL A 104 -3.68 16.39 1.85
CA VAL A 104 -2.88 16.29 3.07
C VAL A 104 -1.70 17.26 3.09
N GLU A 105 -1.31 17.79 1.95
CA GLU A 105 -0.24 18.79 1.84
C GLU A 105 -0.76 20.22 1.91
N GLY A 106 -1.97 20.40 1.43
CA GLY A 106 -2.61 21.71 1.37
C GLY A 106 -3.11 22.19 2.67
#